data_6f2fa0f53b9e1cd6039e4dd7a94e5c9c
#
_entry.id   6f2fa0f53b9e1cd6039e4dd7a94e5c9c
#
_cell.length_a   1.000
_cell.length_b   1.000
_cell.length_c   1.000
_cell.angle_alpha   90.00
_cell.angle_beta   90.00
_cell.angle_gamma   90.00
#
_symmetry.space_group_name_H-M   'P 1'
#
loop_
_entity.id
_entity.type
_entity.pdbx_description
1 polymer ?
#
loop_
_entity_poly.entity_id
_entity_poly.type
_entity_poly.pdbx_seq_one_letter_code
_entity_poly.pdbx_strand_id
1 'polypeptide(L)'
;MNDTSYTVFNAMVDIIAAPNKAFDEIKQHTAWLWWPLLISLALICGLFAWYYSWVDFDWLVEETIRQMPAEDRAAGGDAVRGFMNPNTMLITTLVSIVVMTFVIYLVEAVYFHLANKVTTGAGIRFGQWFAFAAWTAFVGIFGSIAAFIMLLLADSNQVSAESLQVLSFNNLLMHAEPGSPWFRWGNSLTLINLWMLALMSIGYARWTGASMIKSAIIACLPWVLIFGIWAAMI
;
A
#
# COMPACT_ATOMS: atom_id res chain seq x y z
N MET A 1 17.32 -1.95 -37.64
CA MET A 1 17.15 -2.04 -36.19
C MET A 1 15.70 -1.67 -35.92
N ASN A 2 14.88 -2.64 -35.52
CA ASN A 2 13.50 -2.35 -35.14
C ASN A 2 13.50 -1.48 -33.88
N ASP A 3 13.26 -0.22 -34.03
CA ASP A 3 13.00 0.70 -32.95
C ASP A 3 11.61 0.34 -32.37
N THR A 4 11.58 -0.67 -31.50
CA THR A 4 10.35 -0.99 -30.78
C THR A 4 10.07 0.17 -29.84
N SER A 5 9.07 0.97 -30.18
CA SER A 5 8.65 2.11 -29.36
C SER A 5 8.44 1.66 -27.92
N TYR A 6 9.02 2.38 -26.97
CA TYR A 6 8.83 2.09 -25.54
C TYR A 6 7.36 2.23 -25.17
N THR A 7 6.81 1.24 -24.49
CA THR A 7 5.37 1.15 -24.19
C THR A 7 5.13 1.18 -22.69
N VAL A 8 3.88 1.37 -22.28
CA VAL A 8 3.47 1.29 -20.88
C VAL A 8 3.79 -0.07 -20.25
N PHE A 9 3.71 -1.17 -21.03
CA PHE A 9 4.09 -2.51 -20.55
C PHE A 9 5.59 -2.61 -20.28
N ASN A 10 6.43 -1.97 -21.10
CA ASN A 10 7.85 -1.87 -20.81
C ASN A 10 8.08 -1.11 -19.49
N ALA A 11 7.33 -0.02 -19.24
CA ALA A 11 7.42 0.74 -18.00
C ALA A 11 7.01 -0.10 -16.77
N MET A 12 5.99 -0.97 -16.87
CA MET A 12 5.58 -1.90 -15.80
C MET A 12 6.67 -2.91 -15.44
N VAL A 13 7.39 -3.41 -16.43
CA VAL A 13 8.52 -4.32 -16.20
C VAL A 13 9.72 -3.54 -15.68
N ASP A 14 10.02 -2.42 -16.31
CA ASP A 14 11.21 -1.62 -16.01
C ASP A 14 11.11 -0.90 -14.66
N ILE A 15 9.92 -0.60 -14.13
CA ILE A 15 9.81 -0.02 -12.78
C ILE A 15 10.39 -0.98 -11.72
N ILE A 16 10.40 -2.28 -12.01
CA ILE A 16 10.96 -3.32 -11.16
C ILE A 16 12.43 -3.57 -11.51
N ALA A 17 12.74 -3.75 -12.81
CA ALA A 17 14.03 -4.23 -13.28
C ALA A 17 15.04 -3.11 -13.59
N ALA A 18 14.57 -1.96 -14.06
CA ALA A 18 15.36 -0.82 -14.50
C ALA A 18 14.69 0.52 -14.17
N PRO A 19 14.45 0.83 -12.88
CA PRO A 19 13.59 1.94 -12.46
C PRO A 19 14.02 3.31 -13.02
N ASN A 20 15.29 3.57 -13.21
CA ASN A 20 15.75 4.82 -13.82
C ASN A 20 15.17 5.03 -15.20
N LYS A 21 15.16 3.97 -16.05
CA LYS A 21 14.61 4.02 -17.40
C LYS A 21 13.10 4.20 -17.36
N ALA A 22 12.41 3.47 -16.48
CA ALA A 22 10.97 3.62 -16.29
C ALA A 22 10.60 5.07 -15.91
N PHE A 23 11.30 5.67 -14.95
CA PHE A 23 11.02 7.04 -14.50
C PHE A 23 11.25 8.10 -15.59
N ASP A 24 12.21 7.92 -16.49
CA ASP A 24 12.42 8.81 -17.62
C ASP A 24 11.19 8.85 -18.54
N GLU A 25 10.63 7.70 -18.85
CA GLU A 25 9.48 7.56 -19.74
C GLU A 25 8.17 7.97 -19.04
N ILE A 26 7.97 7.59 -17.79
CA ILE A 26 6.80 7.97 -16.99
C ILE A 26 6.69 9.50 -16.88
N LYS A 27 7.81 10.20 -16.73
CA LYS A 27 7.85 11.67 -16.68
C LYS A 27 7.29 12.31 -17.94
N GLN A 28 7.46 11.69 -19.09
CA GLN A 28 6.99 12.16 -20.39
C GLN A 28 5.54 11.74 -20.68
N HIS A 29 5.16 10.56 -20.19
CA HIS A 29 3.87 9.92 -20.49
C HIS A 29 2.97 9.85 -19.25
N THR A 30 2.64 11.00 -18.69
CA THR A 30 1.87 11.10 -17.42
C THR A 30 0.54 10.33 -17.46
N ALA A 31 -0.11 10.24 -18.62
CA ALA A 31 -1.36 9.49 -18.76
C ALA A 31 -1.22 7.97 -18.52
N TRP A 32 -0.01 7.43 -18.54
CA TRP A 32 0.23 6.03 -18.23
C TRP A 32 -0.05 5.69 -16.75
N LEU A 33 -0.24 6.68 -15.89
CA LEU A 33 -0.60 6.47 -14.48
C LEU A 33 -1.86 5.61 -14.29
N TRP A 34 -2.80 5.65 -15.27
CA TRP A 34 -4.03 4.89 -15.16
C TRP A 34 -3.82 3.38 -15.16
N TRP A 35 -2.76 2.90 -15.80
CA TRP A 35 -2.48 1.46 -15.86
C TRP A 35 -2.06 0.87 -14.50
N PRO A 36 -0.98 1.35 -13.84
CA PRO A 36 -0.63 0.85 -12.52
C PRO A 36 -1.76 1.06 -11.50
N LEU A 37 -2.46 2.19 -11.56
CA LEU A 37 -3.59 2.49 -10.69
C LEU A 37 -4.73 1.47 -10.86
N LEU A 38 -5.21 1.25 -12.09
CA LEU A 38 -6.34 0.36 -12.33
C LEU A 38 -5.97 -1.10 -12.07
N ILE A 39 -4.76 -1.54 -12.43
CA ILE A 39 -4.30 -2.91 -12.14
C ILE A 39 -4.21 -3.13 -10.64
N SER A 40 -3.62 -2.20 -9.90
CA SER A 40 -3.49 -2.31 -8.43
C SER A 40 -4.87 -2.31 -7.76
N LEU A 41 -5.77 -1.42 -8.17
CA LEU A 41 -7.15 -1.39 -7.66
C LEU A 41 -7.91 -2.67 -8.01
N ALA A 42 -7.80 -3.17 -9.24
CA ALA A 42 -8.48 -4.40 -9.64
C ALA A 42 -8.01 -5.61 -8.82
N LEU A 43 -6.69 -5.72 -8.58
CA LEU A 43 -6.13 -6.82 -7.79
C LEU A 43 -6.56 -6.74 -6.32
N ILE A 44 -6.43 -5.59 -5.68
CA ILE A 44 -6.77 -5.47 -4.26
C ILE A 44 -8.29 -5.56 -4.02
N CYS A 45 -9.11 -4.96 -4.89
CA CYS A 45 -10.56 -5.09 -4.81
C CYS A 45 -11.01 -6.53 -5.09
N GLY A 46 -10.40 -7.20 -6.08
CA GLY A 46 -10.64 -8.61 -6.38
C GLY A 46 -10.27 -9.52 -5.21
N LEU A 47 -9.13 -9.25 -4.54
CA LEU A 47 -8.73 -9.97 -3.33
C LEU A 47 -9.80 -9.88 -2.24
N PHE A 48 -10.26 -8.68 -1.89
CA PHE A 48 -11.25 -8.50 -0.84
C PHE A 48 -12.64 -8.99 -1.24
N ALA A 49 -13.01 -8.89 -2.52
CA ALA A 49 -14.26 -9.46 -3.02
C ALA A 49 -14.27 -10.99 -2.87
N TRP A 50 -13.15 -11.64 -3.22
CA TRP A 50 -13.00 -13.07 -3.00
C TRP A 50 -12.95 -13.41 -1.51
N TYR A 51 -12.12 -12.70 -0.71
CA TYR A 51 -11.99 -12.92 0.73
C TYR A 51 -13.33 -12.92 1.44
N TYR A 52 -14.16 -11.87 1.27
CA TYR A 52 -15.47 -11.78 1.93
C TYR A 52 -16.52 -12.77 1.41
N SER A 53 -16.33 -13.32 0.20
CA SER A 53 -17.19 -14.39 -0.30
C SER A 53 -16.79 -15.78 0.18
N TRP A 54 -15.56 -15.92 0.68
CA TRP A 54 -14.97 -17.22 1.05
C TRP A 54 -14.80 -17.41 2.55
N VAL A 55 -14.52 -16.34 3.30
CA VAL A 55 -14.26 -16.39 4.75
C VAL A 55 -15.50 -16.87 5.51
N ASP A 56 -15.28 -17.66 6.57
CA ASP A 56 -16.32 -17.96 7.56
C ASP A 56 -16.68 -16.67 8.31
N PHE A 57 -17.78 -16.05 7.90
CA PHE A 57 -18.11 -14.71 8.35
C PHE A 57 -18.58 -14.67 9.81
N ASP A 58 -19.24 -15.74 10.29
CA ASP A 58 -19.66 -15.83 11.68
C ASP A 58 -18.42 -15.95 12.58
N TRP A 59 -17.45 -16.77 12.17
CA TRP A 59 -16.15 -16.84 12.84
C TRP A 59 -15.42 -15.48 12.83
N LEU A 60 -15.42 -14.78 11.70
CA LEU A 60 -14.74 -13.46 11.56
C LEU A 60 -15.34 -12.42 12.53
N VAL A 61 -16.65 -12.41 12.71
CA VAL A 61 -17.33 -11.53 13.67
C VAL A 61 -16.89 -11.84 15.10
N GLU A 62 -16.95 -13.11 15.50
CA GLU A 62 -16.58 -13.52 16.86
C GLU A 62 -15.06 -13.30 17.11
N GLU A 63 -14.21 -13.53 16.10
CA GLU A 63 -12.78 -13.25 16.19
C GLU A 63 -12.52 -11.75 16.37
N THR A 64 -13.22 -10.90 15.62
CA THR A 64 -13.13 -9.44 15.76
C THR A 64 -13.49 -8.99 17.17
N ILE A 65 -14.59 -9.54 17.73
CA ILE A 65 -14.99 -9.24 19.12
C ILE A 65 -13.95 -9.76 20.11
N ARG A 66 -13.39 -10.94 19.88
CA ARG A 66 -12.36 -11.54 20.76
C ARG A 66 -11.09 -10.68 20.83
N GLN A 67 -10.74 -10.02 19.74
CA GLN A 67 -9.56 -9.13 19.66
C GLN A 67 -9.78 -7.75 20.29
N MET A 68 -11.04 -7.37 20.62
CA MET A 68 -11.31 -6.13 21.34
C MET A 68 -10.79 -6.18 22.78
N PRO A 69 -10.40 -5.03 23.38
CA PRO A 69 -10.13 -4.93 24.79
C PRO A 69 -11.30 -5.48 25.64
N ALA A 70 -11.00 -6.12 26.75
CA ALA A 70 -12.01 -6.80 27.56
C ALA A 70 -13.13 -5.86 28.04
N GLU A 71 -12.78 -4.61 28.34
CA GLU A 71 -13.70 -3.52 28.75
C GLU A 71 -14.68 -3.14 27.65
N ASP A 72 -14.25 -3.20 26.37
CA ASP A 72 -15.06 -2.82 25.22
C ASP A 72 -15.95 -3.95 24.71
N ARG A 73 -15.64 -5.21 25.01
CA ARG A 73 -16.38 -6.38 24.50
C ARG A 73 -17.84 -6.40 24.94
N ALA A 74 -18.10 -6.05 26.21
CA ALA A 74 -19.45 -6.08 26.77
C ALA A 74 -20.36 -5.00 26.16
N ALA A 75 -19.82 -3.83 25.85
CA ALA A 75 -20.60 -2.71 25.31
C ALA A 75 -20.58 -2.68 23.77
N GLY A 76 -19.47 -3.11 23.15
CA GLY A 76 -19.22 -3.02 21.70
C GLY A 76 -19.58 -4.30 20.92
N GLY A 77 -19.61 -5.47 21.57
CA GLY A 77 -19.80 -6.76 20.87
C GLY A 77 -21.13 -6.83 20.10
N ASP A 78 -22.23 -6.37 20.69
CA ASP A 78 -23.54 -6.36 20.02
C ASP A 78 -23.58 -5.35 18.86
N ALA A 79 -22.91 -4.22 18.99
CA ALA A 79 -22.76 -3.24 17.91
C ALA A 79 -21.96 -3.83 16.74
N VAL A 80 -20.87 -4.55 17.03
CA VAL A 80 -20.09 -5.26 16.03
C VAL A 80 -20.93 -6.30 15.30
N ARG A 81 -21.66 -7.17 16.00
CA ARG A 81 -22.58 -8.15 15.40
C ARG A 81 -23.66 -7.49 14.54
N GLY A 82 -24.20 -6.35 14.98
CA GLY A 82 -25.21 -5.62 14.23
C GLY A 82 -24.70 -4.94 12.98
N PHE A 83 -23.46 -4.47 13.00
CA PHE A 83 -22.85 -3.73 11.88
C PHE A 83 -22.17 -4.68 10.87
N MET A 84 -21.46 -5.69 11.34
CA MET A 84 -20.73 -6.61 10.49
C MET A 84 -21.65 -7.58 9.79
N ASN A 85 -21.78 -7.42 8.49
CA ASN A 85 -22.37 -8.41 7.58
C ASN A 85 -21.57 -8.42 6.27
N PRO A 86 -21.58 -9.54 5.50
CA PRO A 86 -20.71 -9.70 4.33
C PRO A 86 -20.82 -8.57 3.31
N ASN A 87 -22.05 -8.14 2.99
CA ASN A 87 -22.29 -7.10 1.99
C ASN A 87 -21.80 -5.73 2.45
N THR A 88 -22.09 -5.35 3.70
CA THR A 88 -21.65 -4.07 4.27
C THR A 88 -20.13 -4.03 4.33
N MET A 89 -19.49 -5.11 4.83
CA MET A 89 -18.04 -5.19 4.92
C MET A 89 -17.39 -5.13 3.54
N LEU A 90 -17.92 -5.86 2.55
CA LEU A 90 -17.43 -5.80 1.19
C LEU A 90 -17.51 -4.37 0.62
N ILE A 91 -18.71 -3.77 0.64
CA ILE A 91 -18.93 -2.45 0.03
C ILE A 91 -18.06 -1.38 0.73
N THR A 92 -18.05 -1.35 2.06
CA THR A 92 -17.26 -0.36 2.81
C THR A 92 -15.77 -0.53 2.57
N THR A 93 -15.28 -1.77 2.50
CA THR A 93 -13.88 -2.06 2.20
C THR A 93 -13.50 -1.60 0.79
N LEU A 94 -14.30 -1.96 -0.23
CA LEU A 94 -14.01 -1.57 -1.61
C LEU A 94 -14.04 -0.05 -1.80
N VAL A 95 -15.04 0.63 -1.24
CA VAL A 95 -15.13 2.09 -1.28
C VAL A 95 -13.94 2.72 -0.56
N SER A 96 -13.58 2.21 0.63
CA SER A 96 -12.44 2.71 1.38
C SER A 96 -11.12 2.52 0.62
N ILE A 97 -10.90 1.37 -0.01
CA ILE A 97 -9.70 1.11 -0.82
C ILE A 97 -9.59 2.15 -1.94
N VAL A 98 -10.66 2.37 -2.70
CA VAL A 98 -10.65 3.34 -3.81
C VAL A 98 -10.39 4.75 -3.29
N VAL A 99 -11.17 5.21 -2.31
CA VAL A 99 -11.04 6.57 -1.77
C VAL A 99 -9.65 6.79 -1.17
N MET A 100 -9.18 5.85 -0.32
CA MET A 100 -7.88 5.99 0.34
C MET A 100 -6.71 5.92 -0.64
N THR A 101 -6.80 5.14 -1.71
CA THR A 101 -5.77 5.13 -2.76
C THR A 101 -5.60 6.52 -3.38
N PHE A 102 -6.71 7.17 -3.76
CA PHE A 102 -6.64 8.52 -4.32
C PHE A 102 -6.15 9.55 -3.29
N VAL A 103 -6.60 9.46 -2.03
CA VAL A 103 -6.16 10.36 -0.96
C VAL A 103 -4.66 10.21 -0.71
N ILE A 104 -4.15 8.99 -0.59
CA ILE A 104 -2.72 8.73 -0.36
C ILE A 104 -1.89 9.26 -1.53
N TYR A 105 -2.26 8.95 -2.77
CA TYR A 105 -1.52 9.45 -3.95
C TYR A 105 -1.55 10.97 -4.06
N LEU A 106 -2.67 11.61 -3.67
CA LEU A 106 -2.77 13.06 -3.61
C LEU A 106 -1.82 13.65 -2.55
N VAL A 107 -1.81 13.08 -1.34
CA VAL A 107 -0.94 13.51 -0.25
C VAL A 107 0.54 13.34 -0.63
N GLU A 108 0.91 12.20 -1.21
CA GLU A 108 2.27 11.96 -1.70
C GLU A 108 2.66 12.95 -2.81
N ALA A 109 1.76 13.18 -3.78
CA ALA A 109 2.00 14.15 -4.86
C ALA A 109 2.21 15.57 -4.32
N VAL A 110 1.40 16.00 -3.34
CA VAL A 110 1.57 17.30 -2.67
C VAL A 110 2.92 17.34 -1.94
N TYR A 111 3.23 16.30 -1.18
CA TYR A 111 4.49 16.21 -0.44
C TYR A 111 5.70 16.36 -1.37
N PHE A 112 5.80 15.51 -2.40
CA PHE A 112 6.93 15.56 -3.33
C PHE A 112 6.98 16.85 -4.16
N HIS A 113 5.83 17.40 -4.50
CA HIS A 113 5.77 18.71 -5.17
C HIS A 113 6.35 19.82 -4.29
N LEU A 114 5.97 19.86 -3.02
CA LEU A 114 6.50 20.85 -2.06
C LEU A 114 7.98 20.59 -1.75
N ALA A 115 8.37 19.34 -1.52
CA ALA A 115 9.76 18.95 -1.30
C ALA A 115 10.65 19.38 -2.47
N ASN A 116 10.19 19.18 -3.71
CA ASN A 116 10.90 19.65 -4.90
C ASN A 116 11.05 21.18 -4.91
N LYS A 117 10.00 21.94 -4.60
CA LYS A 117 10.06 23.42 -4.56
C LYS A 117 11.10 23.95 -3.59
N VAL A 118 11.21 23.33 -2.41
CA VAL A 118 12.16 23.79 -1.36
C VAL A 118 13.56 23.21 -1.53
N THR A 119 13.76 22.20 -2.38
CA THR A 119 15.06 21.53 -2.49
C THR A 119 15.79 21.78 -3.79
N THR A 120 15.17 21.56 -4.93
CA THR A 120 15.80 21.63 -6.26
C THR A 120 15.12 22.60 -7.19
N GLY A 121 13.85 22.90 -7.01
CA GLY A 121 13.08 23.78 -7.88
C GLY A 121 12.92 23.26 -9.32
N ALA A 122 13.09 21.94 -9.53
CA ALA A 122 12.96 21.34 -10.86
C ALA A 122 11.54 21.58 -11.43
N GLY A 123 11.45 21.85 -12.72
CA GLY A 123 10.20 22.19 -13.43
C GLY A 123 9.26 21.01 -13.62
N ILE A 124 8.85 20.36 -12.51
CA ILE A 124 7.98 19.19 -12.51
C ILE A 124 6.56 19.59 -12.14
N ARG A 125 5.60 19.27 -13.02
CA ARG A 125 4.19 19.60 -12.82
C ARG A 125 3.54 18.69 -11.76
N PHE A 126 2.50 19.19 -11.10
CA PHE A 126 1.78 18.44 -10.07
C PHE A 126 1.26 17.07 -10.55
N GLY A 127 0.67 17.02 -11.76
CA GLY A 127 0.20 15.75 -12.34
C GLY A 127 1.29 14.70 -12.56
N GLN A 128 2.55 15.13 -12.76
CA GLN A 128 3.69 14.20 -12.82
C GLN A 128 3.97 13.60 -11.44
N TRP A 129 3.87 14.37 -10.35
CA TRP A 129 3.99 13.85 -8.99
C TRP A 129 2.87 12.88 -8.64
N PHE A 130 1.66 13.11 -9.13
CA PHE A 130 0.57 12.14 -8.95
C PHE A 130 0.84 10.84 -9.72
N ALA A 131 1.35 10.92 -10.95
CA ALA A 131 1.80 9.76 -11.70
C ALA A 131 2.96 9.04 -10.97
N PHE A 132 3.89 9.80 -10.38
CA PHE A 132 4.98 9.27 -9.58
C PHE A 132 4.46 8.41 -8.42
N ALA A 133 3.49 8.90 -7.64
CA ALA A 133 2.88 8.15 -6.55
C ALA A 133 2.25 6.84 -7.05
N ALA A 134 1.46 6.89 -8.13
CA ALA A 134 0.83 5.71 -8.71
C ALA A 134 1.85 4.64 -9.17
N TRP A 135 2.94 5.07 -9.78
CA TRP A 135 3.97 4.16 -10.28
C TRP A 135 4.86 3.59 -9.18
N THR A 136 5.23 4.37 -8.16
CA THR A 136 5.99 3.85 -7.01
C THR A 136 5.17 2.87 -6.18
N ALA A 137 3.86 3.10 -6.05
CA ALA A 137 2.95 2.20 -5.36
C ALA A 137 2.63 0.91 -6.13
N PHE A 138 2.94 0.83 -7.44
CA PHE A 138 2.60 -0.32 -8.28
C PHE A 138 3.19 -1.64 -7.77
N VAL A 139 4.36 -1.62 -7.13
CA VAL A 139 4.95 -2.83 -6.51
C VAL A 139 4.06 -3.43 -5.40
N GLY A 140 3.05 -2.70 -4.94
CA GLY A 140 2.01 -3.21 -4.04
C GLY A 140 1.24 -4.42 -4.58
N ILE A 141 1.22 -4.62 -5.92
CA ILE A 141 0.63 -5.81 -6.55
C ILE A 141 1.23 -7.11 -6.00
N PHE A 142 2.51 -7.14 -5.65
CA PHE A 142 3.16 -8.32 -5.09
C PHE A 142 2.63 -8.67 -3.70
N GLY A 143 2.24 -7.67 -2.90
CA GLY A 143 1.53 -7.90 -1.63
C GLY A 143 0.16 -8.54 -1.85
N SER A 144 -0.61 -8.03 -2.82
CA SER A 144 -1.90 -8.62 -3.19
C SER A 144 -1.75 -10.04 -3.73
N ILE A 145 -0.77 -10.31 -4.57
CA ILE A 145 -0.47 -11.66 -5.09
C ILE A 145 -0.09 -12.60 -3.95
N ALA A 146 0.76 -12.17 -3.01
CA ALA A 146 1.12 -12.98 -1.84
C ALA A 146 -0.11 -13.32 -0.99
N ALA A 147 -1.02 -12.36 -0.78
CA ALA A 147 -2.27 -12.59 -0.07
C ALA A 147 -3.20 -13.58 -0.81
N PHE A 148 -3.31 -13.46 -2.14
CA PHE A 148 -4.04 -14.44 -2.96
C PHE A 148 -3.48 -15.85 -2.81
N ILE A 149 -2.16 -16.00 -2.89
CA ILE A 149 -1.48 -17.30 -2.72
C ILE A 149 -1.75 -17.85 -1.32
N MET A 150 -1.66 -17.02 -0.29
CA MET A 150 -1.94 -17.43 1.09
C MET A 150 -3.38 -17.93 1.23
N LEU A 151 -4.38 -17.24 0.68
CA LEU A 151 -5.78 -17.69 0.72
C LEU A 151 -5.99 -19.00 -0.05
N LEU A 152 -5.30 -19.20 -1.18
CA LEU A 152 -5.37 -20.44 -1.96
C LEU A 152 -4.77 -21.64 -1.21
N LEU A 153 -3.79 -21.39 -0.34
CA LEU A 153 -3.08 -22.42 0.44
C LEU A 153 -3.63 -22.56 1.86
N ALA A 154 -4.65 -21.78 2.23
CA ALA A 154 -5.21 -21.83 3.58
C ALA A 154 -5.98 -23.15 3.80
N ASP A 155 -5.70 -23.82 4.91
CA ASP A 155 -6.32 -25.09 5.30
C ASP A 155 -7.80 -24.92 5.70
N SER A 156 -8.22 -23.71 6.04
CA SER A 156 -9.60 -23.38 6.42
C SER A 156 -9.96 -21.97 6.00
N ASN A 157 -11.27 -21.67 5.94
CA ASN A 157 -11.78 -20.32 5.67
C ASN A 157 -11.89 -19.45 6.93
N GLN A 158 -11.31 -19.86 8.05
CA GLN A 158 -11.20 -19.08 9.28
C GLN A 158 -9.89 -18.28 9.28
N VAL A 159 -9.84 -17.24 8.46
CA VAL A 159 -8.68 -16.38 8.23
C VAL A 159 -9.06 -14.95 8.54
N SER A 160 -8.31 -14.26 9.39
CA SER A 160 -8.52 -12.84 9.69
C SER A 160 -7.99 -11.94 8.56
N ALA A 161 -8.56 -10.74 8.42
CA ALA A 161 -8.11 -9.78 7.41
C ALA A 161 -6.65 -9.33 7.62
N GLU A 162 -6.17 -9.29 8.86
CA GLU A 162 -4.79 -8.96 9.21
C GLU A 162 -3.80 -10.00 8.69
N SER A 163 -4.21 -11.27 8.58
CA SER A 163 -3.39 -12.35 8.03
C SER A 163 -3.06 -12.17 6.55
N LEU A 164 -3.86 -11.37 5.82
CA LEU A 164 -3.59 -11.02 4.42
C LEU A 164 -2.32 -10.18 4.24
N GLN A 165 -1.80 -9.57 5.32
CA GLN A 165 -0.54 -8.83 5.33
C GLN A 165 0.67 -9.77 5.42
N VAL A 166 0.74 -10.75 4.52
CA VAL A 166 1.76 -11.83 4.53
C VAL A 166 3.19 -11.31 4.61
N LEU A 167 3.47 -10.21 3.91
CA LEU A 167 4.80 -9.60 3.85
C LEU A 167 5.04 -8.53 4.92
N SER A 168 4.22 -8.50 5.99
CA SER A 168 4.39 -7.55 7.09
C SER A 168 5.57 -7.93 7.98
N PHE A 169 6.13 -6.92 8.64
CA PHE A 169 7.17 -7.14 9.65
C PHE A 169 6.66 -7.97 10.82
N ASN A 170 5.36 -7.85 11.15
CA ASN A 170 4.79 -8.70 12.18
C ASN A 170 4.85 -10.17 11.79
N ASN A 171 4.36 -10.53 10.61
CA ASN A 171 4.31 -11.92 10.17
C ASN A 171 5.68 -12.52 9.88
N LEU A 172 6.65 -11.70 9.45
CA LEU A 172 7.98 -12.20 9.09
C LEU A 172 8.98 -12.21 10.24
N LEU A 173 8.86 -11.30 11.21
CA LEU A 173 9.91 -11.06 12.21
C LEU A 173 9.41 -10.94 13.64
N MET A 174 8.34 -10.15 13.89
CA MET A 174 7.97 -9.77 15.26
C MET A 174 7.09 -10.82 15.94
N HIS A 175 6.17 -11.43 15.21
CA HIS A 175 5.20 -12.42 15.71
C HIS A 175 4.43 -11.93 16.95
N ALA A 176 4.15 -10.61 17.00
CA ALA A 176 3.34 -10.04 18.07
C ALA A 176 1.91 -10.57 17.98
N GLU A 177 1.32 -10.89 19.13
CA GLU A 177 -0.04 -11.44 19.21
C GLU A 177 -1.12 -10.35 18.92
N PRO A 178 -2.27 -10.73 18.36
CA PRO A 178 -3.44 -9.85 18.27
C PRO A 178 -3.79 -9.27 19.66
N GLY A 179 -4.01 -7.94 19.72
CA GLY A 179 -4.21 -7.23 20.98
C GLY A 179 -2.95 -6.60 21.56
N SER A 180 -1.76 -6.99 21.14
CA SER A 180 -0.53 -6.26 21.45
C SER A 180 -0.52 -4.91 20.70
N PRO A 181 -0.11 -3.81 21.35
CA PRO A 181 0.08 -2.53 20.65
C PRO A 181 1.02 -2.63 19.45
N TRP A 182 2.05 -3.49 19.52
CA TRP A 182 3.02 -3.75 18.46
C TRP A 182 2.45 -4.54 17.26
N PHE A 183 1.35 -5.27 17.44
CA PHE A 183 0.72 -6.05 16.37
C PHE A 183 0.33 -5.19 15.17
N ARG A 184 -0.43 -4.12 15.43
CA ARG A 184 -0.88 -3.21 14.36
C ARG A 184 0.27 -2.46 13.73
N TRP A 185 1.24 -2.01 14.53
CA TRP A 185 2.44 -1.34 14.05
C TRP A 185 3.24 -2.26 13.11
N GLY A 186 3.53 -3.48 13.55
CA GLY A 186 4.28 -4.46 12.76
C GLY A 186 3.54 -4.90 11.49
N ASN A 187 2.20 -5.02 11.53
CA ASN A 187 1.40 -5.34 10.36
C ASN A 187 1.32 -4.19 9.35
N SER A 188 1.46 -2.95 9.79
CA SER A 188 1.43 -1.79 8.90
C SER A 188 2.74 -1.56 8.15
N LEU A 189 3.84 -2.13 8.61
CA LEU A 189 5.14 -2.12 7.94
C LEU A 189 5.32 -3.41 7.13
N THR A 190 5.61 -3.29 5.84
CA THR A 190 5.79 -4.45 4.96
C THR A 190 7.09 -4.34 4.17
N LEU A 191 7.59 -5.45 3.63
CA LEU A 191 8.71 -5.44 2.68
C LEU A 191 8.39 -4.62 1.43
N ILE A 192 7.11 -4.58 1.04
CA ILE A 192 6.65 -3.76 -0.09
C ILE A 192 6.86 -2.26 0.19
N ASN A 193 6.64 -1.81 1.43
CA ASN A 193 6.89 -0.42 1.79
C ASN A 193 8.37 -0.03 1.63
N LEU A 194 9.31 -0.92 2.00
CA LEU A 194 10.74 -0.67 1.78
C LEU A 194 11.07 -0.56 0.30
N TRP A 195 10.46 -1.41 -0.52
CA TRP A 195 10.62 -1.34 -1.97
C TRP A 195 10.05 -0.05 -2.56
N MET A 196 8.84 0.36 -2.13
CA MET A 196 8.25 1.65 -2.52
C MET A 196 9.17 2.82 -2.16
N LEU A 197 9.72 2.86 -0.94
CA LEU A 197 10.66 3.91 -0.50
C LEU A 197 11.94 3.94 -1.34
N ALA A 198 12.46 2.78 -1.74
CA ALA A 198 13.59 2.70 -2.66
C ALA A 198 13.23 3.29 -4.03
N LEU A 199 12.07 2.93 -4.60
CA LEU A 199 11.59 3.49 -5.86
C LEU A 199 11.34 5.00 -5.78
N MET A 200 10.73 5.48 -4.69
CA MET A 200 10.55 6.92 -4.45
C MET A 200 11.91 7.65 -4.40
N SER A 201 12.91 7.05 -3.76
CA SER A 201 14.25 7.62 -3.68
C SER A 201 14.92 7.71 -5.05
N ILE A 202 14.87 6.62 -5.82
CA ILE A 202 15.43 6.54 -7.17
C ILE A 202 14.72 7.52 -8.11
N GLY A 203 13.39 7.49 -8.12
CA GLY A 203 12.59 8.34 -8.99
C GLY A 203 12.70 9.83 -8.66
N TYR A 204 12.74 10.18 -7.38
CA TYR A 204 12.96 11.57 -6.96
C TYR A 204 14.34 12.07 -7.40
N ALA A 205 15.40 11.28 -7.18
CA ALA A 205 16.73 11.61 -7.67
C ALA A 205 16.75 11.80 -9.19
N ARG A 206 16.10 10.88 -9.93
CA ARG A 206 16.07 10.91 -11.39
C ARG A 206 15.32 12.13 -11.94
N TRP A 207 14.21 12.51 -11.33
CA TRP A 207 13.38 13.61 -11.83
C TRP A 207 13.90 14.99 -11.45
N THR A 208 14.55 15.10 -10.27
CA THR A 208 14.96 16.39 -9.72
C THR A 208 16.43 16.69 -9.87
N GLY A 209 17.27 15.68 -10.17
CA GLY A 209 18.72 15.80 -10.18
C GLY A 209 19.34 15.87 -8.78
N ALA A 210 18.57 15.64 -7.71
CA ALA A 210 19.09 15.57 -6.34
C ALA A 210 20.02 14.36 -6.17
N SER A 211 20.96 14.44 -5.22
CA SER A 211 21.76 13.27 -4.87
C SER A 211 20.90 12.15 -4.29
N MET A 212 21.33 10.89 -4.43
CA MET A 212 20.59 9.74 -3.93
C MET A 212 20.35 9.82 -2.42
N ILE A 213 21.34 10.27 -1.66
CA ILE A 213 21.20 10.43 -0.19
C ILE A 213 20.09 11.44 0.14
N LYS A 214 20.11 12.61 -0.50
CA LYS A 214 19.07 13.63 -0.30
C LYS A 214 17.67 13.11 -0.69
N SER A 215 17.60 12.37 -1.78
CA SER A 215 16.34 11.77 -2.27
C SER A 215 15.82 10.70 -1.31
N ALA A 216 16.69 9.87 -0.77
CA ALA A 216 16.33 8.87 0.24
C ALA A 216 15.85 9.52 1.55
N ILE A 217 16.49 10.58 2.01
CA ILE A 217 16.04 11.34 3.19
C ILE A 217 14.63 11.89 2.93
N ILE A 218 14.41 12.51 1.76
CA ILE A 218 13.09 13.07 1.41
C ILE A 218 12.02 11.95 1.33
N ALA A 219 12.31 10.84 0.68
CA ALA A 219 11.35 9.74 0.53
C ALA A 219 11.02 9.08 1.88
N CYS A 220 12.03 8.87 2.74
CA CYS A 220 11.85 8.17 4.01
C CYS A 220 11.31 9.07 5.13
N LEU A 221 11.48 10.39 5.04
CA LEU A 221 11.15 11.31 6.14
C LEU A 221 9.70 11.18 6.65
N PRO A 222 8.64 11.18 5.81
CA PRO A 222 7.26 11.03 6.29
C PRO A 222 7.07 9.68 7.00
N TRP A 223 7.63 8.61 6.47
CA TRP A 223 7.54 7.27 7.02
C TRP A 223 8.22 7.17 8.38
N VAL A 224 9.45 7.67 8.49
CA VAL A 224 10.21 7.69 9.75
C VAL A 224 9.47 8.50 10.82
N LEU A 225 8.89 9.64 10.45
CA LEU A 225 8.11 10.45 11.38
C LEU A 225 6.84 9.73 11.82
N ILE A 226 6.03 9.22 10.89
CA ILE A 226 4.76 8.57 11.23
C ILE A 226 5.00 7.30 12.07
N PHE A 227 5.84 6.39 11.58
CA PHE A 227 6.08 5.12 12.26
C PHE A 227 6.96 5.27 13.50
N GLY A 228 7.89 6.24 13.52
CA GLY A 228 8.72 6.53 14.68
C GLY A 228 7.91 7.16 15.81
N ILE A 229 7.03 8.13 15.52
CA ILE A 229 6.12 8.70 16.51
C ILE A 229 5.16 7.63 17.03
N TRP A 230 4.58 6.84 16.12
CA TRP A 230 3.70 5.74 16.53
C TRP A 230 4.40 4.74 17.45
N ALA A 231 5.61 4.30 17.11
CA ALA A 231 6.41 3.41 17.96
C ALA A 231 6.75 4.02 19.34
N ALA A 232 6.94 5.35 19.40
CA ALA A 232 7.21 6.05 20.66
C ALA A 232 5.95 6.21 21.54
N MET A 233 4.75 6.01 20.98
CA MET A 233 3.47 6.09 21.69
C MET A 233 2.97 4.71 22.16
N ILE A 234 3.60 3.62 21.73
CA ILE A 234 3.35 2.24 22.17
C ILE A 234 4.11 1.94 23.44
#